data_566962d9e7aa229a66671e012184c76c
#
_entry.id   566962d9e7aa229a66671e012184c76c
#
_cell.length_a   1.000
_cell.length_b   1.000
_cell.length_c   1.000
_cell.angle_alpha   90.00
_cell.angle_beta   90.00
_cell.angle_gamma   90.00
#
_symmetry.space_group_name_H-M   'P 1'
#
loop_
_entity.id
_entity.type
_entity.pdbx_description
1 polymer ?
#
loop_
_entity_poly.entity_id
_entity_poly.type
_entity_poly.pdbx_seq_one_letter_code
_entity_poly.pdbx_strand_id
1 'polypeptide(L)'
;MRFTLMLGFSHYADYPAIAQAAESSGWTSVSMPDSLFFPRETQSEYPYADTSAVRAYIEHSPFIEPLIAITAMAAVTKTLRFYPGVLKVPVRQPLVLAKALSSLAVISGERVSLGAGLSPWREDFTYNGVDFDKRGRLMDDCIAILRGAMSGEFFEYESENYRFGPLKLSPVPKRPVPILIGGHTKAALTRAARIGDGWIAANTDFATLATLVAELNRLRDEHGTRGKAGFEIHGMPVDATTDDDYRRLQDLGITDACAVPWGLDPTAPLQRQLDAVRRFGDDVISRFRRSASV
;
A
#
# COMPACT_ATOMS: atom_id res chain seq x y z
N MET A 1 -10.08 10.80 10.96
CA MET A 1 -9.30 10.35 9.78
C MET A 1 -7.86 10.12 10.19
N ARG A 2 -7.17 9.14 9.60
CA ARG A 2 -5.74 8.84 9.77
C ARG A 2 -4.95 9.44 8.61
N PHE A 3 -3.63 9.55 8.79
CA PHE A 3 -2.75 10.09 7.76
C PHE A 3 -1.58 9.15 7.49
N THR A 4 -1.30 8.93 6.22
CA THR A 4 -0.22 8.09 5.72
C THR A 4 0.83 8.93 5.01
N LEU A 5 2.07 8.82 5.44
CA LEU A 5 3.21 9.43 4.78
C LEU A 5 3.70 8.54 3.64
N MET A 6 3.83 9.07 2.43
CA MET A 6 4.38 8.36 1.28
C MET A 6 5.88 8.66 1.11
N LEU A 7 6.72 7.62 1.10
CA LEU A 7 8.18 7.75 1.05
C LEU A 7 8.81 7.46 -0.32
N GLY A 8 8.05 7.57 -1.42
CA GLY A 8 8.59 7.33 -2.77
C GLY A 8 9.65 8.33 -3.26
N PHE A 9 9.79 9.48 -2.59
CA PHE A 9 10.62 10.61 -3.03
C PHE A 9 11.72 10.97 -2.03
N SER A 10 12.22 9.98 -1.29
CA SER A 10 13.27 10.19 -0.30
C SER A 10 14.44 9.25 -0.55
N HIS A 11 15.65 9.67 -0.20
CA HIS A 11 16.81 8.80 -0.24
C HIS A 11 16.68 7.69 0.82
N TYR A 12 17.01 6.46 0.46
CA TYR A 12 16.80 5.28 1.33
C TYR A 12 17.55 5.35 2.68
N ALA A 13 18.70 6.04 2.74
CA ALA A 13 19.44 6.23 3.99
C ALA A 13 18.65 7.07 5.02
N ASP A 14 17.70 7.86 4.56
CA ASP A 14 16.91 8.79 5.39
C ASP A 14 15.63 8.16 5.93
N TYR A 15 15.21 7.00 5.42
CA TYR A 15 13.96 6.34 5.81
C TYR A 15 13.81 6.15 7.33
N PRO A 16 14.81 5.69 8.09
CA PRO A 16 14.68 5.54 9.55
C PRO A 16 14.41 6.88 10.26
N ALA A 17 15.12 7.94 9.89
CA ALA A 17 14.97 9.26 10.50
C ALA A 17 13.58 9.87 10.17
N ILE A 18 13.12 9.73 8.93
CA ILE A 18 11.82 10.22 8.51
C ILE A 18 10.70 9.43 9.21
N ALA A 19 10.83 8.10 9.36
CA ALA A 19 9.85 7.28 10.07
C ALA A 19 9.73 7.67 11.55
N GLN A 20 10.85 7.95 12.23
CA GLN A 20 10.84 8.45 13.62
C GLN A 20 10.18 9.83 13.73
N ALA A 21 10.48 10.74 12.78
CA ALA A 21 9.83 12.04 12.73
C ALA A 21 8.32 11.91 12.47
N ALA A 22 7.90 11.02 11.57
CA ALA A 22 6.49 10.75 11.31
C ALA A 22 5.78 10.22 12.56
N GLU A 23 6.35 9.23 13.24
CA GLU A 23 5.79 8.67 14.48
C GLU A 23 5.59 9.75 15.54
N SER A 24 6.64 10.55 15.80
CA SER A 24 6.59 11.61 16.82
C SER A 24 5.63 12.75 16.47
N SER A 25 5.38 12.99 15.19
CA SER A 25 4.46 14.02 14.69
C SER A 25 3.04 13.50 14.45
N GLY A 26 2.78 12.23 14.79
CA GLY A 26 1.43 11.70 14.82
C GLY A 26 0.90 11.12 13.53
N TRP A 27 1.73 10.91 12.55
CA TRP A 27 1.36 10.09 11.40
C TRP A 27 1.01 8.67 11.85
N THR A 28 0.03 8.08 11.19
CA THR A 28 -0.45 6.73 11.56
C THR A 28 0.31 5.65 10.80
N SER A 29 0.67 5.94 9.56
CA SER A 29 1.28 4.95 8.67
C SER A 29 2.34 5.57 7.75
N VAL A 30 3.23 4.71 7.26
CA VAL A 30 4.13 5.00 6.14
C VAL A 30 3.84 4.02 5.02
N SER A 31 3.77 4.53 3.79
CA SER A 31 3.61 3.75 2.57
C SER A 31 4.88 3.78 1.73
N MET A 32 5.29 2.61 1.21
CA MET A 32 6.48 2.44 0.38
C MET A 32 6.10 2.00 -1.04
N PRO A 33 6.59 2.65 -2.10
CA PRO A 33 6.39 2.19 -3.47
C PRO A 33 7.19 0.93 -3.76
N ASP A 34 6.79 0.20 -4.79
CA ASP A 34 7.46 -1.01 -5.29
C ASP A 34 7.87 -0.81 -6.76
N SER A 35 9.16 -0.91 -7.04
CA SER A 35 9.71 -1.01 -8.38
C SER A 35 10.84 -2.05 -8.38
N LEU A 36 10.68 -3.10 -9.20
CA LEU A 36 11.64 -4.20 -9.22
C LEU A 36 12.90 -3.85 -10.02
N PHE A 37 12.71 -3.17 -11.14
CA PHE A 37 13.74 -2.74 -12.08
C PHE A 37 13.16 -1.72 -13.05
N PHE A 38 14.03 -1.10 -13.84
CA PHE A 38 13.64 -0.20 -14.92
C PHE A 38 13.94 -0.88 -16.27
N PRO A 39 12.92 -1.25 -17.07
CA PRO A 39 13.13 -1.74 -18.42
C PRO A 39 13.50 -0.59 -19.35
N ARG A 40 14.57 -0.76 -20.17
CA ARG A 40 14.99 0.28 -21.14
C ARG A 40 13.87 0.63 -22.10
N GLU A 41 13.13 -0.38 -22.57
CA GLU A 41 12.03 -0.24 -23.52
C GLU A 41 10.76 -0.87 -22.93
N THR A 42 9.62 -0.28 -23.22
CA THR A 42 8.30 -0.80 -22.85
C THR A 42 7.25 -0.30 -23.83
N GLN A 43 6.22 -1.13 -24.07
CA GLN A 43 5.00 -0.79 -24.77
C GLN A 43 3.86 -0.45 -23.77
N SER A 44 4.13 -0.55 -22.48
CA SER A 44 3.14 -0.34 -21.44
C SER A 44 2.94 1.15 -21.17
N GLU A 45 1.72 1.55 -20.84
CA GLU A 45 1.38 2.89 -20.39
C GLU A 45 1.10 2.89 -18.89
N TYR A 46 1.45 4.00 -18.21
CA TYR A 46 1.12 4.18 -16.81
C TYR A 46 -0.27 4.81 -16.66
N PRO A 47 -1.22 4.14 -15.98
CA PRO A 47 -2.64 4.55 -16.04
C PRO A 47 -3.01 5.73 -15.13
N TYR A 48 -2.10 6.24 -14.28
CA TYR A 48 -2.41 7.23 -13.24
C TYR A 48 -1.65 8.55 -13.37
N ALA A 49 -0.75 8.66 -14.36
CA ALA A 49 0.03 9.87 -14.64
C ALA A 49 0.66 9.78 -16.03
N ASP A 50 1.32 10.86 -16.48
CA ASP A 50 2.09 10.85 -17.71
C ASP A 50 3.19 9.78 -17.68
N THR A 51 3.16 8.87 -18.66
CA THR A 51 4.07 7.72 -18.72
C THR A 51 5.54 8.14 -18.80
N SER A 52 5.85 9.21 -19.55
CA SER A 52 7.22 9.67 -19.73
C SER A 52 7.79 10.23 -18.42
N ALA A 53 6.97 11.02 -17.71
CA ALA A 53 7.35 11.59 -16.41
C ALA A 53 7.57 10.49 -15.37
N VAL A 54 6.69 9.47 -15.32
CA VAL A 54 6.83 8.33 -14.41
C VAL A 54 8.07 7.52 -14.74
N ARG A 55 8.36 7.28 -16.03
CA ARG A 55 9.56 6.55 -16.44
C ARG A 55 10.84 7.31 -16.05
N ALA A 56 10.92 8.61 -16.31
CA ALA A 56 12.06 9.42 -15.92
C ALA A 56 12.29 9.41 -14.39
N TYR A 57 11.22 9.42 -13.61
CA TYR A 57 11.30 9.27 -12.14
C TYR A 57 11.84 7.91 -11.74
N ILE A 58 11.30 6.81 -12.28
CA ILE A 58 11.71 5.45 -11.92
C ILE A 58 13.18 5.19 -12.30
N GLU A 59 13.62 5.64 -13.48
CA GLU A 59 14.98 5.44 -13.96
C GLU A 59 16.05 5.99 -13.02
N HIS A 60 15.77 7.11 -12.36
CA HIS A 60 16.72 7.81 -11.51
C HIS A 60 16.47 7.64 -10.01
N SER A 61 15.41 6.91 -9.63
CA SER A 61 15.06 6.72 -8.22
C SER A 61 15.59 5.40 -7.68
N PRO A 62 16.30 5.40 -6.54
CA PRO A 62 16.81 4.17 -5.92
C PRO A 62 15.69 3.48 -5.13
N PHE A 63 14.87 2.69 -5.80
CA PHE A 63 13.84 1.90 -5.12
C PHE A 63 14.44 0.75 -4.33
N ILE A 64 14.28 0.80 -3.02
CA ILE A 64 14.59 -0.33 -2.13
C ILE A 64 13.39 -1.27 -2.09
N GLU A 65 13.64 -2.59 -2.02
CA GLU A 65 12.57 -3.58 -1.86
C GLU A 65 11.71 -3.21 -0.64
N PRO A 66 10.37 -3.06 -0.80
CA PRO A 66 9.52 -2.45 0.23
C PRO A 66 9.53 -3.16 1.58
N LEU A 67 9.56 -4.50 1.61
CA LEU A 67 9.55 -5.24 2.87
C LEU A 67 10.87 -5.06 3.65
N ILE A 68 12.00 -4.92 2.93
CA ILE A 68 13.30 -4.62 3.52
C ILE A 68 13.31 -3.20 4.09
N ALA A 69 12.86 -2.21 3.32
CA ALA A 69 12.78 -0.82 3.78
C ALA A 69 11.86 -0.68 5.00
N ILE A 70 10.69 -1.31 4.97
CA ILE A 70 9.74 -1.32 6.08
C ILE A 70 10.37 -1.97 7.32
N THR A 71 11.13 -3.07 7.18
CA THR A 71 11.79 -3.71 8.31
C THR A 71 12.76 -2.75 9.01
N ALA A 72 13.55 -1.99 8.25
CA ALA A 72 14.48 -1.01 8.81
C ALA A 72 13.76 0.11 9.58
N MET A 73 12.65 0.62 9.03
CA MET A 73 11.83 1.65 9.70
C MET A 73 11.09 1.10 10.93
N ALA A 74 10.58 -0.12 10.84
CA ALA A 74 9.87 -0.77 11.94
C ALA A 74 10.79 -1.02 13.15
N ALA A 75 12.09 -1.26 12.93
CA ALA A 75 13.08 -1.47 13.98
C ALA A 75 13.33 -0.22 14.84
N VAL A 76 13.10 0.98 14.31
CA VAL A 76 13.35 2.27 14.98
C VAL A 76 12.07 3.00 15.43
N THR A 77 10.90 2.38 15.23
CA THR A 77 9.59 2.93 15.61
C THR A 77 8.81 1.94 16.48
N LYS A 78 7.76 2.39 17.16
CA LYS A 78 6.99 1.58 18.12
C LYS A 78 5.51 1.42 17.76
N THR A 79 4.90 2.43 17.15
CA THR A 79 3.45 2.50 16.91
C THR A 79 3.11 2.73 15.44
N LEU A 80 4.05 3.26 14.67
CA LEU A 80 3.86 3.58 13.26
C LEU A 80 3.57 2.31 12.46
N ARG A 81 2.50 2.33 11.66
CA ARG A 81 2.10 1.25 10.76
C ARG A 81 2.79 1.40 9.41
N PHE A 82 2.88 0.32 8.66
CA PHE A 82 3.56 0.29 7.37
C PHE A 82 2.81 -0.55 6.35
N TYR A 83 2.90 -0.17 5.09
CA TYR A 83 2.47 -1.02 3.98
C TYR A 83 3.17 -0.65 2.67
N PRO A 84 3.41 -1.62 1.77
CA PRO A 84 3.74 -1.31 0.38
C PRO A 84 2.56 -0.64 -0.31
N GLY A 85 2.76 0.43 -1.03
CA GLY A 85 1.66 1.12 -1.71
C GLY A 85 1.86 1.24 -3.22
N VAL A 86 1.78 0.13 -3.96
CA VAL A 86 1.42 -1.26 -3.64
C VAL A 86 2.52 -2.23 -4.03
N LEU A 87 2.57 -3.42 -3.40
CA LEU A 87 3.45 -4.51 -3.80
C LEU A 87 2.91 -5.20 -5.05
N LYS A 88 3.77 -5.46 -6.03
CA LYS A 88 3.43 -6.23 -7.25
C LYS A 88 3.39 -7.72 -6.91
N VAL A 89 2.28 -8.19 -6.31
CA VAL A 89 2.19 -9.51 -5.68
C VAL A 89 2.41 -10.67 -6.64
N PRO A 90 1.78 -10.72 -7.84
CA PRO A 90 1.86 -11.91 -8.69
C PRO A 90 3.23 -12.20 -9.32
N VAL A 91 4.17 -11.25 -9.26
CA VAL A 91 5.54 -11.45 -9.78
C VAL A 91 6.48 -12.06 -8.73
N ARG A 92 5.95 -12.32 -7.54
CA ARG A 92 6.67 -12.93 -6.42
C ARG A 92 6.14 -14.34 -6.15
N GLN A 93 7.01 -15.27 -5.81
CA GLN A 93 6.59 -16.61 -5.39
C GLN A 93 5.77 -16.51 -4.09
N PRO A 94 4.50 -16.97 -4.07
CA PRO A 94 3.59 -16.67 -2.97
C PRO A 94 4.02 -17.23 -1.61
N LEU A 95 4.64 -18.43 -1.55
CA LEU A 95 5.13 -19.00 -0.29
C LEU A 95 6.35 -18.25 0.25
N VAL A 96 7.25 -17.79 -0.64
CA VAL A 96 8.41 -16.97 -0.26
C VAL A 96 7.92 -15.61 0.25
N LEU A 97 6.95 -15.00 -0.43
CA LEU A 97 6.32 -13.76 0.01
C LEU A 97 5.59 -13.94 1.35
N ALA A 98 4.84 -15.04 1.53
CA ALA A 98 4.19 -15.36 2.80
C ALA A 98 5.20 -15.43 3.95
N LYS A 99 6.36 -16.07 3.72
CA LYS A 99 7.42 -16.15 4.73
C LYS A 99 8.02 -14.79 5.06
N ALA A 100 8.33 -13.97 4.06
CA ALA A 100 8.88 -12.64 4.26
C ALA A 100 7.89 -11.73 5.01
N LEU A 101 6.63 -11.68 4.56
CA LEU A 101 5.58 -10.87 5.16
C LEU A 101 5.24 -11.32 6.59
N SER A 102 5.17 -12.64 6.84
CA SER A 102 4.96 -13.21 8.17
C SER A 102 6.08 -12.82 9.13
N SER A 103 7.34 -12.93 8.69
CA SER A 103 8.50 -12.52 9.48
C SER A 103 8.46 -11.03 9.81
N LEU A 104 8.17 -10.19 8.82
CA LEU A 104 8.03 -8.75 9.00
C LEU A 104 6.88 -8.41 9.96
N ALA A 105 5.73 -9.07 9.83
CA ALA A 105 4.59 -8.86 10.72
C ALA A 105 4.96 -9.13 12.18
N VAL A 106 5.67 -10.24 12.45
CA VAL A 106 6.12 -10.59 13.80
C VAL A 106 7.17 -9.60 14.31
N ILE A 107 8.20 -9.29 13.53
CA ILE A 107 9.28 -8.36 13.91
C ILE A 107 8.75 -6.96 14.18
N SER A 108 7.81 -6.49 13.36
CA SER A 108 7.19 -5.17 13.52
C SER A 108 6.18 -5.07 14.67
N GLY A 109 5.86 -6.17 15.35
CA GLY A 109 4.77 -6.22 16.33
C GLY A 109 3.40 -6.04 15.70
N GLU A 110 3.17 -6.67 14.54
CA GLU A 110 1.91 -6.67 13.78
C GLU A 110 1.48 -5.30 13.26
N ARG A 111 2.46 -4.43 12.95
CA ARG A 111 2.25 -3.08 12.42
C ARG A 111 2.30 -3.00 10.90
N VAL A 112 2.31 -4.13 10.20
CA VAL A 112 2.34 -4.17 8.74
C VAL A 112 0.99 -4.58 8.15
N SER A 113 0.60 -3.96 7.05
CA SER A 113 -0.44 -4.39 6.13
C SER A 113 0.18 -4.66 4.75
N LEU A 114 -0.45 -5.48 3.92
CA LEU A 114 -0.03 -5.70 2.55
C LEU A 114 -0.89 -4.85 1.61
N GLY A 115 -0.34 -3.76 1.10
CA GLY A 115 -0.92 -3.10 -0.07
C GLY A 115 -0.57 -3.93 -1.31
N ALA A 116 -1.57 -4.58 -1.88
CA ALA A 116 -1.42 -5.57 -2.93
C ALA A 116 -1.93 -5.04 -4.27
N GLY A 117 -1.09 -5.06 -5.30
CA GLY A 117 -1.44 -4.55 -6.61
C GLY A 117 -0.88 -5.34 -7.77
N LEU A 118 -1.29 -4.92 -8.96
CA LEU A 118 -0.78 -5.37 -10.24
C LEU A 118 0.10 -4.27 -10.84
N SER A 119 1.21 -4.65 -11.45
CA SER A 119 1.98 -3.71 -12.24
C SER A 119 1.27 -3.38 -13.55
N PRO A 120 1.33 -2.14 -14.04
CA PRO A 120 0.97 -1.82 -15.43
C PRO A 120 2.06 -2.27 -16.42
N TRP A 121 3.31 -2.47 -15.95
CA TRP A 121 4.44 -2.84 -16.80
C TRP A 121 4.40 -4.34 -17.11
N ARG A 122 4.28 -4.68 -18.40
CA ARG A 122 4.29 -6.09 -18.85
C ARG A 122 5.62 -6.77 -18.52
N GLU A 123 6.71 -6.02 -18.57
CA GLU A 123 8.08 -6.50 -18.31
C GLU A 123 8.25 -7.00 -16.87
N ASP A 124 7.57 -6.43 -15.90
CA ASP A 124 7.58 -6.92 -14.52
C ASP A 124 7.14 -8.39 -14.42
N PHE A 125 6.26 -8.82 -15.30
CA PHE A 125 5.78 -10.20 -15.35
C PHE A 125 6.69 -11.07 -16.24
N THR A 126 6.90 -10.66 -17.47
CA THR A 126 7.62 -11.49 -18.47
C THR A 126 9.05 -11.76 -18.08
N TYR A 127 9.78 -10.80 -17.50
CA TYR A 127 11.16 -10.99 -17.05
C TYR A 127 11.26 -11.84 -15.77
N ASN A 128 10.16 -11.96 -15.03
CA ASN A 128 10.06 -12.89 -13.89
C ASN A 128 9.39 -14.23 -14.27
N GLY A 129 9.22 -14.52 -15.56
CA GLY A 129 8.63 -15.78 -16.02
C GLY A 129 7.14 -15.94 -15.72
N VAL A 130 6.44 -14.82 -15.51
CA VAL A 130 5.01 -14.81 -15.16
C VAL A 130 4.18 -14.35 -16.37
N ASP A 131 3.08 -15.03 -16.62
CA ASP A 131 2.14 -14.65 -17.68
C ASP A 131 1.36 -13.40 -17.27
N PHE A 132 1.59 -12.30 -18.00
CA PHE A 132 0.91 -11.03 -17.78
C PHE A 132 -0.62 -11.13 -17.91
N ASP A 133 -1.11 -11.95 -18.80
CA ASP A 133 -2.55 -12.02 -19.07
C ASP A 133 -3.30 -12.83 -18.00
N LYS A 134 -2.57 -13.66 -17.23
CA LYS A 134 -3.08 -14.38 -16.06
C LYS A 134 -2.96 -13.58 -14.74
N ARG A 135 -2.35 -12.39 -14.74
CA ARG A 135 -2.00 -11.63 -13.50
C ARG A 135 -3.16 -11.45 -12.52
N GLY A 136 -4.39 -11.30 -13.01
CA GLY A 136 -5.57 -11.16 -12.15
C GLY A 136 -5.90 -12.43 -11.38
N ARG A 137 -5.85 -13.60 -12.03
CA ARG A 137 -6.08 -14.91 -11.38
C ARG A 137 -4.93 -15.25 -10.43
N LEU A 138 -3.69 -15.00 -10.87
CA LEU A 138 -2.50 -15.18 -10.03
C LEU A 138 -2.58 -14.33 -8.76
N MET A 139 -3.13 -13.11 -8.83
CA MET A 139 -3.35 -12.26 -7.65
C MET A 139 -4.34 -12.90 -6.68
N ASP A 140 -5.45 -13.46 -7.17
CA ASP A 140 -6.45 -14.11 -6.34
C ASP A 140 -5.86 -15.36 -5.66
N ASP A 141 -5.11 -16.20 -6.39
CA ASP A 141 -4.37 -17.33 -5.85
C ASP A 141 -3.35 -16.90 -4.79
N CYS A 142 -2.53 -15.88 -5.09
CA CYS A 142 -1.55 -15.37 -4.15
C CYS A 142 -2.18 -14.89 -2.83
N ILE A 143 -3.30 -14.16 -2.89
CA ILE A 143 -4.01 -13.70 -1.69
C ILE A 143 -4.51 -14.90 -0.87
N ALA A 144 -5.08 -15.92 -1.52
CA ALA A 144 -5.54 -17.12 -0.83
C ALA A 144 -4.38 -17.87 -0.17
N ILE A 145 -3.25 -18.02 -0.87
CA ILE A 145 -2.05 -18.67 -0.36
C ILE A 145 -1.46 -17.90 0.82
N LEU A 146 -1.35 -16.57 0.72
CA LEU A 146 -0.86 -15.73 1.81
C LEU A 146 -1.71 -15.88 3.07
N ARG A 147 -3.03 -15.84 2.94
CA ARG A 147 -3.95 -16.01 4.08
C ARG A 147 -3.84 -17.40 4.70
N GLY A 148 -3.85 -18.45 3.86
CA GLY A 148 -3.75 -19.84 4.33
C GLY A 148 -2.40 -20.13 4.99
N ALA A 149 -1.29 -19.80 4.33
CA ALA A 149 0.04 -20.07 4.83
C ALA A 149 0.36 -19.31 6.14
N MET A 150 -0.15 -18.09 6.30
CA MET A 150 0.06 -17.29 7.53
C MET A 150 -0.97 -17.58 8.62
N SER A 151 -1.84 -18.58 8.49
CA SER A 151 -2.80 -18.98 9.53
C SER A 151 -2.15 -19.61 10.77
N GLY A 152 -0.95 -20.16 10.61
CA GLY A 152 -0.28 -20.94 11.67
C GLY A 152 -0.72 -22.40 11.74
N GLU A 153 -1.64 -22.82 10.89
CA GLU A 153 -2.11 -24.21 10.76
C GLU A 153 -1.50 -24.89 9.53
N PHE A 154 -1.65 -26.21 9.43
CA PHE A 154 -1.31 -26.90 8.19
C PHE A 154 -2.23 -26.45 7.06
N PHE A 155 -1.64 -26.04 5.96
CA PHE A 155 -2.33 -25.50 4.80
C PHE A 155 -1.82 -26.15 3.52
N GLU A 156 -2.73 -26.54 2.66
CA GLU A 156 -2.48 -27.01 1.30
C GLU A 156 -3.25 -26.17 0.30
N TYR A 157 -2.79 -26.13 -0.93
CA TYR A 157 -3.43 -25.32 -1.98
C TYR A 157 -3.34 -26.01 -3.33
N GLU A 158 -4.45 -25.94 -4.07
CA GLU A 158 -4.52 -26.42 -5.45
C GLU A 158 -5.35 -25.45 -6.29
N SER A 159 -4.76 -24.99 -7.40
CA SER A 159 -5.41 -24.24 -8.45
C SER A 159 -4.80 -24.59 -9.80
N GLU A 160 -5.23 -23.92 -10.87
CA GLU A 160 -4.58 -24.03 -12.19
C GLU A 160 -3.08 -23.61 -12.14
N ASN A 161 -2.73 -22.64 -11.26
CA ASN A 161 -1.43 -22.00 -11.26
C ASN A 161 -0.50 -22.50 -10.15
N TYR A 162 -1.03 -23.00 -9.05
CA TYR A 162 -0.25 -23.43 -7.89
C TYR A 162 -0.76 -24.75 -7.32
N ARG A 163 0.17 -25.64 -6.99
CA ARG A 163 -0.14 -26.89 -6.28
C ARG A 163 0.96 -27.23 -5.29
N PHE A 164 0.60 -27.44 -4.05
CA PHE A 164 1.48 -27.96 -3.00
C PHE A 164 0.69 -28.65 -1.91
N GLY A 165 1.31 -29.65 -1.29
CA GLY A 165 0.75 -30.39 -0.17
C GLY A 165 0.78 -29.65 1.15
N PRO A 166 0.31 -30.28 2.25
CA PRO A 166 0.23 -29.61 3.55
C PRO A 166 1.57 -29.10 4.03
N LEU A 167 1.62 -27.81 4.33
CA LEU A 167 2.78 -27.15 4.92
C LEU A 167 2.35 -26.25 6.09
N LYS A 168 3.26 -25.94 6.98
CA LYS A 168 3.04 -25.02 8.11
C LYS A 168 4.14 -23.97 8.14
N LEU A 169 3.74 -22.71 8.18
CA LEU A 169 4.63 -21.57 8.29
C LEU A 169 4.88 -21.22 9.78
N SER A 170 6.12 -20.88 10.12
CA SER A 170 6.49 -20.38 11.45
C SER A 170 7.71 -19.44 11.33
N PRO A 171 7.75 -18.30 12.08
CA PRO A 171 6.68 -17.76 12.90
C PRO A 171 5.54 -17.19 12.06
N VAL A 172 4.35 -17.04 12.67
CA VAL A 172 3.22 -16.33 12.09
C VAL A 172 2.71 -15.24 13.04
N PRO A 173 2.10 -14.15 12.55
CA PRO A 173 1.51 -13.12 13.41
C PRO A 173 0.27 -13.68 14.12
N LYS A 174 -0.06 -13.10 15.29
CA LYS A 174 -1.25 -13.49 16.07
C LYS A 174 -2.56 -13.06 15.43
N ARG A 175 -2.53 -11.96 14.66
CA ARG A 175 -3.67 -11.44 13.90
C ARG A 175 -3.37 -11.52 12.40
N PRO A 176 -4.36 -11.80 11.55
CA PRO A 176 -4.18 -11.77 10.11
C PRO A 176 -3.58 -10.44 9.65
N VAL A 177 -2.60 -10.49 8.74
CA VAL A 177 -2.08 -9.29 8.08
C VAL A 177 -3.17 -8.73 7.17
N PRO A 178 -3.61 -7.45 7.35
CA PRO A 178 -4.60 -6.86 6.49
C PRO A 178 -4.09 -6.75 5.04
N ILE A 179 -4.95 -7.07 4.07
CA ILE A 179 -4.64 -6.98 2.64
C ILE A 179 -5.47 -5.87 2.01
N LEU A 180 -4.80 -4.80 1.61
CA LEU A 180 -5.37 -3.62 0.97
C LEU A 180 -5.16 -3.73 -0.54
N ILE A 181 -6.23 -3.76 -1.31
CA ILE A 181 -6.14 -3.94 -2.77
C ILE A 181 -5.99 -2.59 -3.46
N GLY A 182 -4.97 -2.46 -4.30
CA GLY A 182 -4.76 -1.24 -5.10
C GLY A 182 -5.33 -1.30 -6.50
N GLY A 183 -5.65 -0.12 -7.05
CA GLY A 183 -6.05 0.08 -8.44
C GLY A 183 -7.47 0.60 -8.63
N HIS A 184 -7.72 1.24 -9.78
CA HIS A 184 -8.97 1.94 -10.10
C HIS A 184 -9.90 1.14 -11.01
N THR A 185 -9.43 0.05 -11.62
CA THR A 185 -10.27 -0.75 -12.52
C THR A 185 -11.42 -1.43 -11.78
N LYS A 186 -12.53 -1.67 -12.47
CA LYS A 186 -13.66 -2.42 -11.90
C LYS A 186 -13.20 -3.77 -11.31
N ALA A 187 -12.26 -4.47 -11.96
CA ALA A 187 -11.71 -5.73 -11.46
C ALA A 187 -10.96 -5.54 -10.12
N ALA A 188 -10.20 -4.45 -9.95
CA ALA A 188 -9.52 -4.13 -8.70
C ALA A 188 -10.52 -3.78 -7.58
N LEU A 189 -11.52 -2.94 -7.87
CA LEU A 189 -12.57 -2.57 -6.92
C LEU A 189 -13.40 -3.81 -6.50
N THR A 190 -13.77 -4.68 -7.45
CA THR A 190 -14.47 -5.94 -7.15
C THR A 190 -13.63 -6.84 -6.26
N ARG A 191 -12.31 -6.96 -6.51
CA ARG A 191 -11.40 -7.73 -5.66
C ARG A 191 -11.33 -7.13 -4.26
N ALA A 192 -11.18 -5.81 -4.13
CA ALA A 192 -11.17 -5.13 -2.85
C ALA A 192 -12.48 -5.38 -2.07
N ALA A 193 -13.62 -5.26 -2.75
CA ALA A 193 -14.94 -5.49 -2.15
C ALA A 193 -15.12 -6.94 -1.68
N ARG A 194 -14.69 -7.93 -2.49
CA ARG A 194 -14.93 -9.35 -2.25
C ARG A 194 -14.00 -9.95 -1.21
N ILE A 195 -12.69 -9.71 -1.31
CA ILE A 195 -11.66 -10.39 -0.53
C ILE A 195 -10.67 -9.47 0.18
N GLY A 196 -10.73 -8.15 -0.06
CA GLY A 196 -9.85 -7.18 0.60
C GLY A 196 -10.23 -6.89 2.05
N ASP A 197 -9.27 -6.36 2.79
CA ASP A 197 -9.47 -5.72 4.09
C ASP A 197 -9.48 -4.19 3.95
N GLY A 198 -9.27 -3.70 2.73
CA GLY A 198 -9.31 -2.30 2.35
C GLY A 198 -8.97 -2.10 0.88
N TRP A 199 -8.95 -0.82 0.47
CA TRP A 199 -8.63 -0.39 -0.87
C TRP A 199 -7.67 0.80 -0.85
N ILE A 200 -6.74 0.85 -1.81
CA ILE A 200 -5.79 1.95 -1.99
C ILE A 200 -6.05 2.58 -3.35
N ALA A 201 -6.45 3.85 -3.36
CA ALA A 201 -6.48 4.65 -4.56
C ALA A 201 -5.06 5.12 -4.92
N ALA A 202 -4.74 5.08 -6.22
CA ALA A 202 -3.58 5.81 -6.73
C ALA A 202 -3.89 7.31 -6.83
N ASN A 203 -2.92 8.10 -7.32
CA ASN A 203 -3.11 9.53 -7.58
C ASN A 203 -4.38 9.80 -8.37
N THR A 204 -5.22 10.68 -7.84
CA THR A 204 -6.44 11.12 -8.53
C THR A 204 -6.95 12.43 -7.93
N ASP A 205 -7.83 13.14 -8.66
CA ASP A 205 -8.58 14.27 -8.13
C ASP A 205 -9.75 13.82 -7.26
N PHE A 206 -10.30 14.76 -6.50
CA PHE A 206 -11.42 14.48 -5.58
C PHE A 206 -12.66 13.93 -6.30
N ALA A 207 -13.00 14.43 -7.49
CA ALA A 207 -14.21 14.00 -8.21
C ALA A 207 -14.10 12.54 -8.68
N THR A 208 -12.94 12.18 -9.22
CA THR A 208 -12.63 10.80 -9.60
C THR A 208 -12.61 9.88 -8.37
N LEU A 209 -11.99 10.31 -7.26
CA LEU A 209 -11.96 9.55 -6.02
C LEU A 209 -13.37 9.30 -5.49
N ALA A 210 -14.25 10.30 -5.51
CA ALA A 210 -15.63 10.17 -5.09
C ALA A 210 -16.39 9.11 -5.92
N THR A 211 -16.19 9.11 -7.23
CA THR A 211 -16.79 8.12 -8.15
C THR A 211 -16.29 6.70 -7.82
N LEU A 212 -14.98 6.54 -7.60
CA LEU A 212 -14.37 5.24 -7.27
C LEU A 212 -14.86 4.72 -5.92
N VAL A 213 -14.99 5.59 -4.91
CA VAL A 213 -15.52 5.21 -3.58
C VAL A 213 -17.00 4.80 -3.68
N ALA A 214 -17.80 5.52 -4.47
CA ALA A 214 -19.20 5.14 -4.70
C ALA A 214 -19.31 3.76 -5.35
N GLU A 215 -18.51 3.47 -6.39
CA GLU A 215 -18.49 2.17 -7.05
C GLU A 215 -17.96 1.05 -6.12
N LEU A 216 -16.89 1.31 -5.37
CA LEU A 216 -16.40 0.37 -4.36
C LEU A 216 -17.49 0.01 -3.34
N ASN A 217 -18.23 1.01 -2.86
CA ASN A 217 -19.28 0.82 -1.89
C ASN A 217 -20.46 0.02 -2.47
N ARG A 218 -20.84 0.31 -3.72
CA ARG A 218 -21.86 -0.46 -4.44
C ARG A 218 -21.45 -1.95 -4.58
N LEU A 219 -20.20 -2.20 -4.95
CA LEU A 219 -19.66 -3.56 -5.05
C LEU A 219 -19.61 -4.25 -3.67
N ARG A 220 -19.28 -3.53 -2.61
CA ARG A 220 -19.32 -4.07 -1.25
C ARG A 220 -20.74 -4.44 -0.80
N ASP A 221 -21.75 -3.67 -1.20
CA ASP A 221 -23.16 -4.03 -0.97
C ASP A 221 -23.53 -5.30 -1.74
N GLU A 222 -23.16 -5.41 -3.02
CA GLU A 222 -23.39 -6.59 -3.85
C GLU A 222 -22.75 -7.87 -3.28
N HIS A 223 -21.56 -7.76 -2.69
CA HIS A 223 -20.85 -8.89 -2.08
C HIS A 223 -21.14 -9.09 -0.58
N GLY A 224 -22.06 -8.32 0.00
CA GLY A 224 -22.42 -8.43 1.42
C GLY A 224 -21.31 -8.05 2.41
N THR A 225 -20.31 -7.27 1.96
CA THR A 225 -19.14 -6.90 2.77
C THR A 225 -19.16 -5.47 3.28
N ARG A 226 -20.24 -4.71 3.02
CA ARG A 226 -20.35 -3.30 3.43
C ARG A 226 -20.20 -3.12 4.93
N GLY A 227 -20.75 -4.03 5.72
CA GLY A 227 -20.68 -4.03 7.19
C GLY A 227 -19.37 -4.59 7.77
N LYS A 228 -18.39 -4.99 6.96
CA LYS A 228 -17.12 -5.51 7.45
C LYS A 228 -16.39 -4.45 8.26
N ALA A 229 -16.25 -4.69 9.58
CA ALA A 229 -15.53 -3.79 10.47
C ALA A 229 -14.05 -3.67 10.07
N GLY A 230 -13.48 -2.47 10.23
CA GLY A 230 -12.07 -2.23 9.99
C GLY A 230 -11.66 -2.18 8.51
N PHE A 231 -12.60 -2.12 7.57
CA PHE A 231 -12.28 -1.93 6.16
C PHE A 231 -11.69 -0.53 5.94
N GLU A 232 -10.46 -0.48 5.43
CA GLU A 232 -9.71 0.75 5.24
C GLU A 232 -9.83 1.27 3.79
N ILE A 233 -9.99 2.59 3.64
CA ILE A 233 -9.98 3.26 2.32
C ILE A 233 -8.88 4.31 2.36
N HIS A 234 -7.80 4.06 1.61
CA HIS A 234 -6.65 4.93 1.50
C HIS A 234 -6.78 5.78 0.24
N GLY A 235 -6.86 7.11 0.42
CA GLY A 235 -6.98 8.07 -0.68
C GLY A 235 -5.73 8.91 -0.82
N MET A 236 -5.33 9.20 -2.07
CA MET A 236 -4.24 10.11 -2.40
C MET A 236 -4.76 11.22 -3.33
N PRO A 237 -5.56 12.16 -2.80
CA PRO A 237 -6.06 13.27 -3.60
C PRO A 237 -4.91 14.24 -3.90
N VAL A 238 -4.73 14.56 -5.19
CA VAL A 238 -3.70 15.50 -5.64
C VAL A 238 -4.09 16.97 -5.42
N ASP A 239 -5.37 17.21 -5.18
CA ASP A 239 -6.00 18.53 -5.02
C ASP A 239 -6.45 18.84 -3.58
N ALA A 240 -6.17 17.96 -2.60
CA ALA A 240 -6.45 18.22 -1.19
C ALA A 240 -5.27 18.93 -0.53
N THR A 241 -5.46 20.19 -0.17
CA THR A 241 -4.42 21.05 0.42
C THR A 241 -4.85 21.75 1.70
N THR A 242 -6.15 21.79 1.98
CA THR A 242 -6.75 22.49 3.13
C THR A 242 -7.40 21.53 4.11
N ASP A 243 -7.63 22.01 5.34
CA ASP A 243 -8.40 21.26 6.35
C ASP A 243 -9.79 20.86 5.85
N ASP A 244 -10.44 21.74 5.09
CA ASP A 244 -11.78 21.47 4.55
C ASP A 244 -11.75 20.39 3.48
N ASP A 245 -10.70 20.31 2.67
CA ASP A 245 -10.51 19.20 1.73
C ASP A 245 -10.36 17.87 2.48
N TYR A 246 -9.58 17.82 3.56
CA TYR A 246 -9.46 16.61 4.38
C TYR A 246 -10.76 16.24 5.09
N ARG A 247 -11.60 17.21 5.53
CA ARG A 247 -12.93 16.92 6.05
C ARG A 247 -13.83 16.31 4.98
N ARG A 248 -13.85 16.89 3.77
CA ARG A 248 -14.61 16.34 2.64
C ARG A 248 -14.17 14.90 2.31
N LEU A 249 -12.87 14.57 2.40
CA LEU A 249 -12.41 13.20 2.26
C LEU A 249 -12.95 12.29 3.36
N GLN A 250 -12.97 12.76 4.59
CA GLN A 250 -13.55 12.00 5.71
C GLN A 250 -15.04 11.74 5.50
N ASP A 251 -15.79 12.74 5.04
CA ASP A 251 -17.22 12.62 4.74
C ASP A 251 -17.48 11.65 3.57
N LEU A 252 -16.55 11.57 2.61
CA LEU A 252 -16.58 10.59 1.53
C LEU A 252 -16.33 9.15 2.02
N GLY A 253 -15.79 8.98 3.24
CA GLY A 253 -15.49 7.68 3.83
C GLY A 253 -14.03 7.25 3.66
N ILE A 254 -13.13 8.17 3.29
CA ILE A 254 -11.68 7.92 3.33
C ILE A 254 -11.26 7.76 4.78
N THR A 255 -10.64 6.63 5.09
CA THR A 255 -10.14 6.34 6.45
C THR A 255 -8.71 6.84 6.65
N ASP A 256 -7.92 6.85 5.56
CA ASP A 256 -6.51 7.21 5.55
C ASP A 256 -6.21 8.15 4.36
N ALA A 257 -5.81 9.38 4.65
CA ALA A 257 -5.34 10.31 3.63
C ALA A 257 -3.82 10.18 3.46
N CYS A 258 -3.39 9.91 2.22
CA CYS A 258 -1.97 9.79 1.88
C CYS A 258 -1.42 11.15 1.47
N ALA A 259 -0.22 11.51 1.94
CA ALA A 259 0.41 12.78 1.62
C ALA A 259 1.94 12.68 1.51
N VAL A 260 2.52 13.60 0.74
CA VAL A 260 3.96 13.88 0.64
C VAL A 260 4.16 15.35 1.00
N PRO A 261 4.37 15.70 2.28
CA PRO A 261 4.29 17.09 2.74
C PRO A 261 5.40 18.02 2.22
N TRP A 262 6.49 17.47 1.66
CA TRP A 262 7.55 18.27 0.99
C TRP A 262 7.37 18.35 -0.54
N GLY A 263 6.29 17.77 -1.08
CA GLY A 263 6.02 17.67 -2.53
C GLY A 263 6.77 16.50 -3.18
N LEU A 264 6.67 16.43 -4.52
CA LEU A 264 7.27 15.36 -5.33
C LEU A 264 8.72 15.68 -5.75
N ASP A 265 9.48 16.37 -4.90
CA ASP A 265 10.87 16.74 -5.15
C ASP A 265 11.82 15.65 -4.59
N PRO A 266 12.41 14.79 -5.44
CA PRO A 266 13.30 13.72 -5.00
C PRO A 266 14.66 14.23 -4.53
N THR A 267 14.98 15.51 -4.76
CA THR A 267 16.23 16.16 -4.34
C THR A 267 16.10 16.95 -3.04
N ALA A 268 14.89 16.96 -2.45
CA ALA A 268 14.64 17.69 -1.22
C ALA A 268 15.60 17.24 -0.10
N PRO A 269 16.40 18.15 0.51
CA PRO A 269 17.29 17.78 1.60
C PRO A 269 16.54 17.15 2.78
N LEU A 270 17.18 16.21 3.49
CA LEU A 270 16.58 15.52 4.65
C LEU A 270 15.94 16.51 5.65
N GLN A 271 16.63 17.60 6.00
CA GLN A 271 16.11 18.56 6.97
C GLN A 271 14.79 19.18 6.51
N ARG A 272 14.67 19.54 5.20
CA ARG A 272 13.42 20.05 4.62
C ARG A 272 12.28 19.00 4.71
N GLN A 273 12.59 17.73 4.48
CA GLN A 273 11.62 16.64 4.60
C GLN A 273 11.16 16.47 6.06
N LEU A 274 12.09 16.45 7.01
CA LEU A 274 11.78 16.33 8.44
C LEU A 274 10.93 17.51 8.94
N ASP A 275 11.25 18.72 8.53
CA ASP A 275 10.49 19.92 8.91
C ASP A 275 9.08 19.91 8.30
N ALA A 276 8.94 19.44 7.07
CA ALA A 276 7.64 19.30 6.42
C ALA A 276 6.77 18.24 7.11
N VAL A 277 7.35 17.09 7.48
CA VAL A 277 6.67 16.02 8.24
C VAL A 277 6.14 16.53 9.57
N ARG A 278 6.97 17.30 10.33
CA ARG A 278 6.60 17.87 11.62
C ARG A 278 5.51 18.93 11.47
N ARG A 279 5.68 19.87 10.55
CA ARG A 279 4.68 20.92 10.30
C ARG A 279 3.32 20.33 9.92
N PHE A 280 3.30 19.33 9.05
CA PHE A 280 2.04 18.65 8.70
C PHE A 280 1.38 17.98 9.93
N GLY A 281 2.18 17.41 10.82
CA GLY A 281 1.73 16.87 12.09
C GLY A 281 1.07 17.95 12.97
N ASP A 282 1.73 19.09 13.12
CA ASP A 282 1.27 20.20 13.95
C ASP A 282 0.05 20.91 13.33
N ASP A 283 0.11 21.21 12.02
CA ASP A 283 -0.88 22.05 11.35
C ASP A 283 -2.14 21.29 10.92
N VAL A 284 -1.99 20.01 10.54
CA VAL A 284 -3.09 19.21 9.99
C VAL A 284 -3.51 18.09 10.96
N ILE A 285 -2.60 17.12 11.24
CA ILE A 285 -2.95 15.89 11.95
C ILE A 285 -3.51 16.19 13.35
N SER A 286 -2.93 17.16 14.06
CA SER A 286 -3.36 17.56 15.42
C SER A 286 -4.84 17.95 15.50
N ARG A 287 -5.36 18.59 14.44
CA ARG A 287 -6.77 19.05 14.38
C ARG A 287 -7.75 17.88 14.22
N PHE A 288 -7.37 16.86 13.44
CA PHE A 288 -8.19 15.66 13.23
C PHE A 288 -8.18 14.67 14.41
N ARG A 289 -7.17 14.75 15.28
CA ARG A 289 -7.13 13.96 16.52
C ARG A 289 -8.08 14.49 17.58
N ARG A 290 -8.18 15.82 17.74
CA ARG A 290 -9.04 16.45 18.74
C ARG A 290 -10.52 16.21 18.46
N SER A 291 -10.93 16.06 17.21
CA SER A 291 -12.31 15.79 16.81
C SER A 291 -12.79 14.35 17.13
N ALA A 292 -11.88 13.42 17.42
CA ALA A 292 -12.22 12.03 17.75
C ALA A 292 -12.37 11.78 19.26
N SER A 293 -12.21 12.79 20.10
CA SER A 293 -12.21 12.70 21.57
C SER A 293 -13.41 13.44 22.21
N VAL A 294 -14.43 13.82 21.41
CA VAL A 294 -15.68 14.49 21.87
C VAL A 294 -16.89 13.59 21.66
#